data_1ce76813d5de6810b059fde75a54c29f
#
_entry.id   1ce76813d5de6810b059fde75a54c29f
#
_cell.length_a   1.000
_cell.length_b   1.000
_cell.length_c   1.000
_cell.angle_alpha   90.00
_cell.angle_beta   90.00
_cell.angle_gamma   90.00
#
_symmetry.space_group_name_H-M   'P 1'
#
loop_
_entity.id
_entity.type
_entity.pdbx_description
1 polymer ?
#
loop_
_entity_poly.entity_id
_entity_poly.type
_entity_poly.pdbx_seq_one_letter_code
_entity_poly.pdbx_strand_id
1 'polypeptide(L)'
;GAYLRNDNYQNVIEEIYELFPILRKKKYQLVGELSGGQRQQVALGRALMIKPSVLMLDEPTAGVSPIVMDELFDHIIKVKRTNVAILMVEQNAKQALSISDRGYVLVTGENRYSGTGKELLNDSRVRSSFLGG
;
A
#
# COMPACT_ATOMS: atom_id res chain seq x y z
N GLY A 1 -11.36 -11.49 6.51
CA GLY A 1 -11.59 -10.05 6.69
C GLY A 1 -12.92 -9.73 7.37
N ALA A 2 -14.01 -10.43 7.04
CA ALA A 2 -15.35 -10.12 7.59
C ALA A 2 -15.63 -10.69 9.00
N TYR A 3 -14.70 -11.41 9.61
CA TYR A 3 -14.92 -12.12 10.89
C TYR A 3 -15.41 -11.21 12.04
N LEU A 4 -15.01 -9.94 12.03
CA LEU A 4 -15.39 -8.97 13.06
C LEU A 4 -16.64 -8.16 12.70
N ARG A 5 -17.33 -8.49 11.61
CA ARG A 5 -18.53 -7.78 11.14
C ARG A 5 -19.78 -8.60 11.37
N ASN A 6 -20.82 -7.94 11.89
CA ASN A 6 -22.15 -8.53 12.10
C ASN A 6 -23.19 -8.02 11.09
N ASP A 7 -22.78 -7.15 10.15
CA ASP A 7 -23.62 -6.57 9.11
C ASP A 7 -23.50 -7.29 7.76
N ASN A 8 -24.33 -6.93 6.80
CA ASN A 8 -24.21 -7.44 5.44
C ASN A 8 -22.95 -6.90 4.76
N TYR A 9 -21.90 -7.72 4.68
CA TYR A 9 -20.62 -7.38 4.09
C TYR A 9 -20.55 -7.58 2.57
N GLN A 10 -21.62 -8.01 1.92
CA GLN A 10 -21.62 -8.28 0.46
C GLN A 10 -21.26 -7.02 -0.35
N ASN A 11 -21.81 -5.86 0.04
CA ASN A 11 -21.48 -4.59 -0.63
C ASN A 11 -19.99 -4.26 -0.52
N VAL A 12 -19.37 -4.58 0.63
CA VAL A 12 -17.93 -4.33 0.84
C VAL A 12 -17.09 -5.26 -0.03
N ILE A 13 -17.52 -6.51 -0.20
CA ILE A 13 -16.85 -7.44 -1.14
C ILE A 13 -16.92 -6.89 -2.56
N GLU A 14 -18.06 -6.37 -2.98
CA GLU A 14 -18.22 -5.77 -4.32
C GLU A 14 -17.31 -4.54 -4.50
N GLU A 15 -17.25 -3.63 -3.51
CA GLU A 15 -16.32 -2.49 -3.51
C GLU A 15 -14.85 -2.96 -3.66
N ILE A 16 -14.46 -4.03 -2.95
CA ILE A 16 -13.11 -4.61 -3.04
C ILE A 16 -12.86 -5.24 -4.42
N TYR A 17 -13.85 -5.88 -5.02
CA TYR A 17 -13.75 -6.44 -6.36
C TYR A 17 -13.66 -5.37 -7.45
N GLU A 18 -14.22 -4.18 -7.22
CA GLU A 18 -14.03 -3.02 -8.10
C GLU A 18 -12.59 -2.48 -8.02
N LEU A 19 -12.02 -2.41 -6.81
CA LEU A 19 -10.62 -2.04 -6.61
C LEU A 19 -9.63 -3.06 -7.19
N PHE A 20 -9.95 -4.35 -7.03
CA PHE A 20 -9.11 -5.48 -7.39
C PHE A 20 -9.87 -6.51 -8.24
N PRO A 21 -10.14 -6.24 -9.54
CA PRO A 21 -11.00 -7.10 -10.37
C PRO A 21 -10.50 -8.55 -10.50
N ILE A 22 -9.19 -8.78 -10.35
CA ILE A 22 -8.62 -10.13 -10.39
C ILE A 22 -9.13 -11.01 -9.26
N LEU A 23 -9.44 -10.43 -8.08
CA LEU A 23 -9.96 -11.17 -6.94
C LEU A 23 -11.36 -11.74 -7.23
N ARG A 24 -12.20 -11.00 -7.99
CA ARG A 24 -13.49 -11.49 -8.46
C ARG A 24 -13.32 -12.70 -9.39
N LYS A 25 -12.39 -12.61 -10.36
CA LYS A 25 -12.12 -13.69 -11.32
C LYS A 25 -11.61 -14.96 -10.63
N LYS A 26 -10.85 -14.79 -9.53
CA LYS A 26 -10.18 -15.89 -8.83
C LYS A 26 -10.80 -16.23 -7.46
N LYS A 27 -12.05 -15.84 -7.22
CA LYS A 27 -12.72 -15.95 -5.90
C LYS A 27 -12.82 -17.38 -5.34
N TYR A 28 -12.71 -18.40 -6.17
CA TYR A 28 -12.74 -19.81 -5.78
C TYR A 28 -11.35 -20.47 -5.78
N GLN A 29 -10.30 -19.74 -6.17
CA GLN A 29 -8.95 -20.28 -6.21
C GLN A 29 -8.30 -20.16 -4.83
N LEU A 30 -7.50 -21.16 -4.45
CA LEU A 30 -6.73 -21.13 -3.21
C LEU A 30 -5.66 -20.03 -3.27
N VAL A 31 -5.46 -19.32 -2.15
CA VAL A 31 -4.48 -18.20 -2.07
C VAL A 31 -3.06 -18.69 -2.39
N GLY A 32 -2.71 -19.92 -2.03
CA GLY A 32 -1.41 -20.52 -2.34
C GLY A 32 -1.10 -20.66 -3.84
N GLU A 33 -2.13 -20.73 -4.67
CA GLU A 33 -2.02 -20.85 -6.14
C GLU A 33 -1.94 -19.49 -6.85
N LEU A 34 -2.09 -18.40 -6.11
CA LEU A 34 -2.04 -17.03 -6.64
C LEU A 34 -0.59 -16.56 -6.82
N SER A 35 -0.37 -15.67 -7.78
CA SER A 35 0.92 -14.97 -7.93
C SER A 35 1.21 -14.08 -6.71
N GLY A 36 2.48 -13.65 -6.53
CA GLY A 36 2.88 -12.74 -5.47
C GLY A 36 2.03 -11.47 -5.42
N GLY A 37 1.86 -10.78 -6.55
CA GLY A 37 1.03 -9.57 -6.66
C GLY A 37 -0.46 -9.84 -6.37
N GLN A 38 -0.99 -10.98 -6.79
CA GLN A 38 -2.36 -11.37 -6.47
C GLN A 38 -2.56 -11.65 -4.97
N ARG A 39 -1.58 -12.27 -4.32
CA ARG A 39 -1.61 -12.45 -2.86
C ARG A 39 -1.58 -11.12 -2.11
N GLN A 40 -0.82 -10.14 -2.59
CA GLN A 40 -0.81 -8.78 -2.02
C GLN A 40 -2.20 -8.11 -2.16
N GLN A 41 -2.86 -8.24 -3.30
CA GLN A 41 -4.22 -7.74 -3.48
C GLN A 41 -5.22 -8.41 -2.51
N VAL A 42 -5.07 -9.73 -2.26
CA VAL A 42 -5.88 -10.42 -1.23
C VAL A 42 -5.62 -9.84 0.16
N ALA A 43 -4.35 -9.57 0.51
CA ALA A 43 -4.00 -8.99 1.81
C ALA A 43 -4.62 -7.59 1.98
N LEU A 44 -4.50 -6.70 0.98
CA LEU A 44 -5.14 -5.39 0.97
C LEU A 44 -6.67 -5.50 1.05
N GLY A 45 -7.28 -6.35 0.23
CA GLY A 45 -8.72 -6.58 0.24
C GLY A 45 -9.22 -7.07 1.60
N ARG A 46 -8.50 -7.97 2.26
CA ARG A 46 -8.83 -8.43 3.61
C ARG A 46 -8.77 -7.29 4.64
N ALA A 47 -7.78 -6.42 4.56
CA ALA A 47 -7.65 -5.27 5.45
C ALA A 47 -8.79 -4.26 5.24
N LEU A 48 -9.23 -4.08 3.99
CA LEU A 48 -10.32 -3.17 3.65
C LEU A 48 -11.72 -3.70 4.05
N MET A 49 -11.87 -5.01 4.28
CA MET A 49 -13.16 -5.61 4.68
C MET A 49 -13.78 -4.97 5.93
N ILE A 50 -12.98 -4.46 6.86
CA ILE A 50 -13.47 -3.82 8.08
C ILE A 50 -13.78 -2.32 7.90
N LYS A 51 -13.69 -1.80 6.67
CA LYS A 51 -13.83 -0.36 6.35
C LYS A 51 -12.99 0.53 7.28
N PRO A 52 -11.65 0.35 7.29
CA PRO A 52 -10.78 1.09 8.21
C PRO A 52 -10.72 2.57 7.81
N SER A 53 -10.58 3.46 8.80
CA SER A 53 -10.23 4.86 8.56
C SER A 53 -8.75 5.03 8.23
N VAL A 54 -7.90 4.13 8.74
CA VAL A 54 -6.45 4.12 8.51
C VAL A 54 -6.00 2.71 8.13
N LEU A 55 -5.26 2.58 7.05
CA LEU A 55 -4.57 1.36 6.62
C LEU A 55 -3.07 1.51 6.91
N MET A 56 -2.51 0.57 7.66
CA MET A 56 -1.08 0.54 7.98
C MET A 56 -0.40 -0.52 7.13
N LEU A 57 0.67 -0.14 6.44
CA LEU A 57 1.46 -1.00 5.56
C LEU A 57 2.92 -0.99 6.02
N ASP A 58 3.45 -2.15 6.35
CA ASP A 58 4.83 -2.33 6.77
C ASP A 58 5.60 -3.05 5.67
N GLU A 59 6.52 -2.35 5.03
CA GLU A 59 7.36 -2.80 3.91
C GLU A 59 6.59 -3.64 2.86
N PRO A 60 5.46 -3.13 2.32
CA PRO A 60 4.60 -3.93 1.44
C PRO A 60 5.29 -4.39 0.16
N THR A 61 6.41 -3.76 -0.24
CA THR A 61 7.19 -4.14 -1.43
C THR A 61 8.38 -5.05 -1.14
N ALA A 62 8.59 -5.44 0.13
CA ALA A 62 9.72 -6.30 0.48
C ALA A 62 9.67 -7.65 -0.26
N GLY A 63 10.78 -7.99 -0.93
CA GLY A 63 10.93 -9.29 -1.60
C GLY A 63 10.07 -9.49 -2.85
N VAL A 64 9.44 -8.45 -3.40
CA VAL A 64 8.70 -8.55 -4.67
C VAL A 64 9.55 -8.09 -5.86
N SER A 65 9.22 -8.56 -7.06
CA SER A 65 9.87 -8.10 -8.29
C SER A 65 9.49 -6.65 -8.62
N PRO A 66 10.31 -5.90 -9.39
CA PRO A 66 10.02 -4.52 -9.76
C PRO A 66 8.63 -4.33 -10.40
N ILE A 67 8.21 -5.25 -11.25
CA ILE A 67 6.88 -5.19 -11.90
C ILE A 67 5.76 -5.30 -10.86
N VAL A 68 5.89 -6.23 -9.92
CA VAL A 68 4.90 -6.41 -8.83
C VAL A 68 4.91 -5.21 -7.88
N MET A 69 6.07 -4.58 -7.68
CA MET A 69 6.21 -3.37 -6.88
C MET A 69 5.41 -2.21 -7.50
N ASP A 70 5.57 -1.96 -8.79
CA ASP A 70 4.82 -0.91 -9.50
C ASP A 70 3.31 -1.16 -9.43
N GLU A 71 2.86 -2.39 -9.69
CA GLU A 71 1.45 -2.78 -9.54
C GLU A 71 0.93 -2.53 -8.11
N LEU A 72 1.74 -2.80 -7.10
CA LEU A 72 1.35 -2.61 -5.71
C LEU A 72 1.20 -1.12 -5.36
N PHE A 73 2.11 -0.25 -5.81
CA PHE A 73 1.97 1.19 -5.64
C PHE A 73 0.71 1.73 -6.34
N ASP A 74 0.39 1.22 -7.54
CA ASP A 74 -0.87 1.56 -8.21
C ASP A 74 -2.10 1.14 -7.40
N HIS A 75 -2.06 -0.03 -6.76
CA HIS A 75 -3.13 -0.48 -5.88
C HIS A 75 -3.25 0.39 -4.62
N ILE A 76 -2.13 0.81 -4.03
CA ILE A 76 -2.11 1.73 -2.88
C ILE A 76 -2.74 3.07 -3.26
N ILE A 77 -2.42 3.61 -4.45
CA ILE A 77 -3.04 4.83 -4.98
C ILE A 77 -4.56 4.67 -5.14
N LYS A 78 -5.02 3.53 -5.66
CA LYS A 78 -6.47 3.24 -5.76
C LYS A 78 -7.14 3.25 -4.40
N VAL A 79 -6.54 2.60 -3.40
CA VAL A 79 -7.07 2.60 -2.01
C VAL A 79 -7.08 4.02 -1.44
N LYS A 80 -6.03 4.81 -1.62
CA LYS A 80 -5.99 6.22 -1.19
C LYS A 80 -7.19 7.03 -1.71
N ARG A 81 -7.62 6.77 -2.95
CA ARG A 81 -8.76 7.46 -3.58
C ARG A 81 -10.12 7.12 -2.95
N THR A 82 -10.20 6.10 -2.10
CA THR A 82 -11.41 5.74 -1.35
C THR A 82 -11.53 6.43 0.01
N ASN A 83 -10.76 7.51 0.25
CA ASN A 83 -10.71 8.27 1.50
C ASN A 83 -10.21 7.47 2.72
N VAL A 84 -9.48 6.37 2.50
CA VAL A 84 -8.75 5.67 3.55
C VAL A 84 -7.39 6.34 3.72
N ALA A 85 -7.07 6.80 4.93
CA ALA A 85 -5.73 7.28 5.24
C ALA A 85 -4.74 6.11 5.22
N ILE A 86 -3.55 6.32 4.64
CA ILE A 86 -2.53 5.27 4.55
C ILE A 86 -1.29 5.71 5.31
N LEU A 87 -0.86 4.91 6.27
CA LEU A 87 0.45 5.01 6.91
C LEU A 87 1.32 3.87 6.37
N MET A 88 2.41 4.21 5.70
CA MET A 88 3.27 3.22 5.06
C MET A 88 4.71 3.39 5.53
N VAL A 89 5.35 2.29 5.89
CA VAL A 89 6.81 2.20 6.08
C VAL A 89 7.38 1.51 4.85
N GLU A 90 8.37 2.12 4.20
CA GLU A 90 8.98 1.62 2.97
C GLU A 90 10.46 1.95 2.89
N GLN A 91 11.24 0.99 2.37
CA GLN A 91 12.64 1.20 2.04
C GLN A 91 12.82 1.81 0.66
N ASN A 92 11.89 1.56 -0.27
CA ASN A 92 11.88 2.20 -1.58
C ASN A 92 11.39 3.65 -1.48
N ALA A 93 12.25 4.49 -0.88
CA ALA A 93 11.90 5.87 -0.53
C ALA A 93 11.42 6.69 -1.74
N LYS A 94 12.03 6.51 -2.92
CA LYS A 94 11.67 7.27 -4.13
C LYS A 94 10.22 7.03 -4.54
N GLN A 95 9.80 5.77 -4.65
CA GLN A 95 8.44 5.43 -5.05
C GLN A 95 7.45 5.79 -3.93
N ALA A 96 7.77 5.47 -2.67
CA ALA A 96 6.92 5.80 -1.54
C ALA A 96 6.64 7.32 -1.44
N LEU A 97 7.68 8.15 -1.53
CA LEU A 97 7.54 9.61 -1.49
C LEU A 97 6.78 10.17 -2.69
N SER A 98 6.87 9.53 -3.87
CA SER A 98 6.17 9.99 -5.07
C SER A 98 4.65 9.95 -4.95
N ILE A 99 4.10 9.06 -4.12
CA ILE A 99 2.66 8.88 -3.89
C ILE A 99 2.18 9.45 -2.54
N SER A 100 3.12 9.90 -1.68
CA SER A 100 2.82 10.36 -0.33
C SER A 100 2.49 11.85 -0.30
N ASP A 101 1.47 12.21 0.47
CA ASP A 101 1.16 13.62 0.77
C ASP A 101 2.19 14.19 1.75
N ARG A 102 2.64 13.37 2.71
CA ARG A 102 3.64 13.70 3.72
C ARG A 102 4.57 12.53 3.96
N GLY A 103 5.85 12.81 4.18
CA GLY A 103 6.87 11.83 4.49
C GLY A 103 7.68 12.20 5.73
N TYR A 104 8.23 11.17 6.36
CA TYR A 104 9.15 11.24 7.47
C TYR A 104 10.33 10.32 7.18
N VAL A 105 11.54 10.86 7.17
CA VAL A 105 12.76 10.07 6.94
C VAL A 105 13.42 9.78 8.27
N LEU A 106 13.39 8.50 8.67
CA LEU A 106 13.99 8.03 9.90
C LEU A 106 15.44 7.56 9.64
N VAL A 107 16.35 7.98 10.50
CA VAL A 107 17.76 7.58 10.48
C VAL A 107 18.15 7.15 11.88
N THR A 108 18.58 5.93 12.04
CA THR A 108 19.02 5.38 13.34
C THR A 108 17.97 5.60 14.44
N GLY A 109 16.68 5.42 14.12
CA GLY A 109 15.57 5.57 15.06
C GLY A 109 15.09 7.01 15.30
N GLU A 110 15.70 8.01 14.67
CA GLU A 110 15.33 9.42 14.81
C GLU A 110 14.69 9.97 13.53
N ASN A 111 13.66 10.81 13.67
CA ASN A 111 13.09 11.52 12.54
C ASN A 111 14.03 12.66 12.12
N ARG A 112 14.71 12.49 10.99
CA ARG A 112 15.74 13.42 10.50
C ARG A 112 15.19 14.46 9.55
N TYR A 113 14.25 14.07 8.68
CA TYR A 113 13.61 14.97 7.72
C TYR A 113 12.11 14.71 7.67
N SER A 114 11.34 15.77 7.53
CA SER A 114 9.90 15.70 7.35
C SER A 114 9.43 16.79 6.38
N GLY A 115 8.40 16.47 5.58
CA GLY A 115 7.85 17.39 4.60
C GLY A 115 6.83 16.71 3.71
N THR A 116 6.38 17.40 2.68
CA THR A 116 5.60 16.76 1.62
C THR A 116 6.47 15.77 0.84
N GLY A 117 5.87 14.76 0.23
CA GLY A 117 6.61 13.81 -0.61
C GLY A 117 7.43 14.53 -1.69
N LYS A 118 6.85 15.57 -2.32
CA LYS A 118 7.53 16.39 -3.34
C LYS A 118 8.73 17.18 -2.79
N GLU A 119 8.61 17.76 -1.61
CA GLU A 119 9.72 18.49 -0.96
C GLU A 119 10.86 17.53 -0.65
N LEU A 120 10.57 16.37 -0.06
CA LEU A 120 11.59 15.39 0.29
C LEU A 120 12.27 14.78 -0.94
N LEU A 121 11.54 14.54 -2.04
CA LEU A 121 12.12 14.09 -3.30
C LEU A 121 13.10 15.09 -3.92
N ASN A 122 12.93 16.40 -3.66
CA ASN A 122 13.78 17.45 -4.18
C ASN A 122 14.86 17.91 -3.19
N ASP A 123 14.82 17.47 -1.93
CA ASP A 123 15.86 17.80 -0.93
C ASP A 123 17.17 17.09 -1.28
N SER A 124 18.23 17.86 -1.53
CA SER A 124 19.54 17.32 -1.91
C SER A 124 20.14 16.36 -0.88
N ARG A 125 19.88 16.59 0.40
CA ARG A 125 20.37 15.74 1.50
C ARG A 125 19.64 14.39 1.53
N VAL A 126 18.32 14.41 1.30
CA VAL A 126 17.50 13.19 1.19
C VAL A 126 17.91 12.41 -0.06
N ARG A 127 18.10 13.10 -1.19
CA ARG A 127 18.52 12.47 -2.44
C ARG A 127 19.86 11.76 -2.31
N SER A 128 20.89 12.46 -1.81
CA SER A 128 22.24 11.89 -1.69
C SER A 128 22.31 10.72 -0.71
N SER A 129 21.49 10.74 0.35
CA SER A 129 21.56 9.73 1.42
C SER A 129 20.62 8.54 1.21
N PHE A 130 19.47 8.72 0.53
CA PHE A 130 18.40 7.71 0.51
C PHE A 130 17.80 7.42 -0.86
N LEU A 131 18.04 8.27 -1.88
CA LEU A 131 17.38 8.12 -3.19
C LEU A 131 18.35 7.73 -4.31
N GLY A 132 19.61 7.51 -3.99
CA GLY A 132 20.61 7.05 -4.95
C GLY A 132 21.14 8.14 -5.86
N GLY A 133 21.23 9.37 -5.36
CA GLY A 133 21.98 10.52 -5.93
C GLY A 133 21.59 10.96 -7.33
#